data_5081d6124126ff01a63fc794d95fcd38
#
_entry.id   5081d6124126ff01a63fc794d95fcd38
#
_cell.length_a   1.000
_cell.length_b   1.000
_cell.length_c   1.000
_cell.angle_alpha   90.00
_cell.angle_beta   90.00
_cell.angle_gamma   90.00
#
_symmetry.space_group_name_H-M   'P 1'
#
loop_
_entity.id
_entity.type
_entity.pdbx_description
1 polymer ?
#
loop_
_entity_poly.entity_id
_entity_poly.type
_entity_poly.pdbx_seq_one_letter_code
_entity_poly.pdbx_strand_id
1 'polypeptide(L)'
;FTIDYPNFDKERVVEVKDREITIPDNFHLLNFFTHKTKSKDLDRQMLNIFRCAACFDWSMSTPWIEAPVGYRLSGTPLNETMVALRQILPEFKKNNNVEKVQCVVLTDGEGQPMRYNKEVHRDWEDKPYMGTQYFTEGCFVRDRKLGTTYRIDGHYYDERGQTDVLLRNLRERLPSMNFIGIRIMSSREGSSFAHRYLGYGNEAYEKVMVRWRKEKSFALKNAGYHTYFGMASQSLGNDAEFEVQDDATNCLLYTSPSPRDLGK
;
A
#
# COMPACT_ATOMS: atom_id res chain seq x y z
N PHE A 1 18.89 -16.80 -14.61
CA PHE A 1 18.14 -15.94 -13.69
C PHE A 1 18.56 -16.28 -12.27
N THR A 2 19.49 -15.55 -11.69
CA THR A 2 19.71 -15.60 -10.25
C THR A 2 19.06 -14.33 -9.68
N ILE A 3 17.85 -14.45 -9.20
CA ILE A 3 17.30 -13.48 -8.29
C ILE A 3 17.75 -13.98 -6.93
N ASP A 4 18.52 -13.17 -6.19
CA ASP A 4 18.84 -13.46 -4.79
C ASP A 4 17.54 -13.41 -4.00
N TYR A 5 16.97 -14.59 -3.74
CA TYR A 5 15.78 -14.71 -2.92
C TYR A 5 16.17 -14.52 -1.46
N PRO A 6 15.44 -13.70 -0.72
CA PRO A 6 15.43 -13.86 0.72
C PRO A 6 14.98 -15.29 1.00
N ASN A 7 15.67 -15.95 1.91
CA ASN A 7 15.37 -17.34 2.29
C ASN A 7 14.01 -17.35 3.00
N PHE A 8 12.94 -17.64 2.25
CA PHE A 8 11.56 -17.72 2.74
C PHE A 8 11.29 -18.99 3.53
N ASP A 9 12.23 -19.96 3.53
CA ASP A 9 12.07 -21.26 4.17
C ASP A 9 12.39 -21.25 5.67
N LYS A 10 12.82 -20.11 6.23
CA LYS A 10 12.98 -19.99 7.68
C LYS A 10 11.61 -19.83 8.32
N GLU A 11 11.14 -20.89 8.97
CA GLU A 11 10.02 -20.81 9.89
C GLU A 11 10.24 -19.65 10.88
N ARG A 12 9.42 -18.61 10.76
CA ARG A 12 9.38 -17.56 11.75
C ARG A 12 8.57 -18.08 12.92
N VAL A 13 9.21 -18.47 13.98
CA VAL A 13 8.51 -18.71 15.25
C VAL A 13 8.05 -17.36 15.78
N VAL A 14 6.82 -17.00 15.50
CA VAL A 14 6.16 -15.81 16.04
C VAL A 14 5.34 -16.22 17.24
N GLU A 15 5.59 -15.60 18.38
CA GLU A 15 4.74 -15.78 19.56
C GLU A 15 3.36 -15.22 19.26
N VAL A 16 2.37 -16.09 19.17
CA VAL A 16 0.98 -15.73 18.85
C VAL A 16 0.23 -15.46 20.17
N LYS A 17 -0.30 -14.23 20.29
CA LYS A 17 -1.06 -13.81 21.49
C LYS A 17 -2.52 -13.55 21.14
N ASP A 18 -3.39 -13.88 22.09
CA ASP A 18 -4.81 -13.58 21.97
C ASP A 18 -5.05 -12.08 21.71
N ARG A 19 -6.00 -11.77 20.84
CA ARG A 19 -6.41 -10.40 20.45
C ARG A 19 -5.32 -9.57 19.77
N GLU A 20 -4.26 -10.17 19.27
CA GLU A 20 -3.28 -9.49 18.42
C GLU A 20 -3.62 -9.67 16.93
N ILE A 21 -3.29 -8.65 16.13
CA ILE A 21 -3.46 -8.70 14.68
C ILE A 21 -2.59 -9.82 14.12
N THR A 22 -3.18 -10.67 13.31
CA THR A 22 -2.47 -11.74 12.62
C THR A 22 -1.86 -11.22 11.32
N ILE A 23 -0.55 -11.35 11.19
CA ILE A 23 0.15 -11.15 9.92
C ILE A 23 0.38 -12.54 9.33
N PRO A 24 -0.10 -12.84 8.11
CA PRO A 24 0.11 -14.13 7.48
C PRO A 24 1.61 -14.44 7.29
N ASP A 25 1.99 -15.70 7.46
CA ASP A 25 3.39 -16.14 7.35
C ASP A 25 3.96 -15.91 5.95
N ASN A 26 3.09 -15.91 4.93
CA ASN A 26 3.44 -15.63 3.54
C ASN A 26 3.46 -14.13 3.19
N PHE A 27 3.30 -13.24 4.17
CA PHE A 27 3.43 -11.80 3.93
C PHE A 27 4.91 -11.41 3.84
N HIS A 28 5.27 -10.82 2.73
CA HIS A 28 6.61 -10.32 2.45
C HIS A 28 6.57 -8.94 1.81
N LEU A 29 7.47 -8.06 2.24
CA LEU A 29 7.76 -6.80 1.58
C LEU A 29 9.15 -6.88 0.94
N LEU A 30 9.21 -6.71 -0.38
CA LEU A 30 10.44 -6.76 -1.14
C LEU A 30 10.96 -5.34 -1.37
N ASN A 31 12.21 -5.10 -1.02
CA ASN A 31 12.88 -3.84 -1.32
C ASN A 31 13.50 -3.91 -2.72
N PHE A 32 12.80 -3.37 -3.72
CA PHE A 32 13.27 -3.37 -5.10
C PHE A 32 14.34 -2.30 -5.37
N PHE A 33 14.19 -1.12 -4.76
CA PHE A 33 15.08 0.02 -5.02
C PHE A 33 15.46 0.73 -3.74
N THR A 34 16.67 1.24 -3.74
CA THR A 34 17.16 2.13 -2.68
C THR A 34 18.07 3.20 -3.29
N HIS A 35 18.07 4.40 -2.72
CA HIS A 35 18.96 5.50 -3.12
C HIS A 35 20.46 5.15 -3.02
N LYS A 36 20.78 4.08 -2.28
CA LYS A 36 22.17 3.56 -2.13
C LYS A 36 22.58 2.64 -3.27
N THR A 37 21.64 2.30 -4.16
CA THR A 37 21.92 1.41 -5.30
C THR A 37 22.80 2.13 -6.32
N LYS A 38 23.91 1.51 -6.73
CA LYS A 38 24.76 2.04 -7.79
C LYS A 38 24.03 1.98 -9.14
N SER A 39 24.35 2.89 -10.06
CA SER A 39 23.70 2.99 -11.37
C SER A 39 23.68 1.64 -12.10
N LYS A 40 24.81 0.93 -12.16
CA LYS A 40 24.89 -0.41 -12.79
C LYS A 40 23.94 -1.45 -12.18
N ASP A 41 23.77 -1.39 -10.86
CA ASP A 41 22.86 -2.30 -10.16
C ASP A 41 21.39 -1.87 -10.34
N LEU A 42 21.15 -0.58 -10.47
CA LEU A 42 19.81 -0.04 -10.74
C LEU A 42 19.27 -0.55 -12.09
N ASP A 43 20.07 -0.48 -13.16
CA ASP A 43 19.67 -1.00 -14.49
C ASP A 43 19.32 -2.48 -14.43
N ARG A 44 20.09 -3.27 -13.68
CA ARG A 44 19.82 -4.68 -13.46
C ARG A 44 18.54 -4.91 -12.67
N GLN A 45 18.28 -4.10 -11.63
CA GLN A 45 17.06 -4.17 -10.83
C GLN A 45 15.83 -3.79 -11.66
N MET A 46 15.91 -2.72 -12.46
CA MET A 46 14.86 -2.32 -13.38
C MET A 46 14.54 -3.43 -14.39
N LEU A 47 15.56 -4.04 -14.99
CA LEU A 47 15.38 -5.17 -15.90
C LEU A 47 14.73 -6.37 -15.21
N ASN A 48 15.07 -6.65 -13.95
CA ASN A 48 14.44 -7.74 -13.20
C ASN A 48 12.96 -7.47 -12.92
N ILE A 49 12.60 -6.24 -12.56
CA ILE A 49 11.19 -5.86 -12.37
C ILE A 49 10.42 -5.98 -13.68
N PHE A 50 10.98 -5.49 -14.79
CA PHE A 50 10.36 -5.65 -16.10
C PHE A 50 10.12 -7.12 -16.43
N ARG A 51 11.09 -7.99 -16.18
CA ARG A 51 10.97 -9.44 -16.41
C ARG A 51 9.91 -10.07 -15.49
N CYS A 52 9.84 -9.65 -14.22
CA CYS A 52 8.78 -10.10 -13.32
C CYS A 52 7.40 -9.66 -13.84
N ALA A 53 7.26 -8.40 -14.26
CA ALA A 53 6.00 -7.91 -14.82
C ALA A 53 5.60 -8.70 -16.08
N ALA A 54 6.55 -9.02 -16.96
CA ALA A 54 6.32 -9.84 -18.16
C ALA A 54 5.84 -11.27 -17.83
N CYS A 55 6.25 -11.84 -16.68
CA CYS A 55 5.74 -13.16 -16.23
C CYS A 55 4.24 -13.13 -15.89
N PHE A 56 3.70 -11.96 -15.57
CA PHE A 56 2.28 -11.79 -15.22
C PHE A 56 1.44 -11.27 -16.38
N ASP A 57 2.06 -10.93 -17.49
CA ASP A 57 1.35 -10.49 -18.69
C ASP A 57 0.89 -11.71 -19.52
N TRP A 58 -0.38 -12.04 -19.40
CA TRP A 58 -1.03 -13.16 -20.10
C TRP A 58 -1.02 -12.97 -21.65
N SER A 59 -0.77 -11.77 -22.13
CA SER A 59 -0.66 -11.49 -23.57
C SER A 59 0.71 -11.88 -24.14
N MET A 60 1.73 -11.91 -23.30
CA MET A 60 3.04 -12.44 -23.64
C MET A 60 3.02 -13.95 -23.46
N SER A 61 2.76 -14.68 -24.54
CA SER A 61 2.77 -16.15 -24.57
C SER A 61 4.19 -16.71 -24.37
N THR A 62 4.72 -16.56 -23.18
CA THR A 62 5.93 -17.24 -22.72
C THR A 62 5.53 -18.32 -21.71
N PRO A 63 5.08 -19.52 -22.19
CA PRO A 63 4.44 -20.51 -21.33
C PRO A 63 5.37 -21.21 -20.33
N TRP A 64 6.62 -20.82 -20.28
CA TRP A 64 7.66 -21.56 -19.54
C TRP A 64 8.34 -20.76 -18.43
N ILE A 65 7.91 -19.53 -18.15
CA ILE A 65 8.48 -18.72 -17.07
C ILE A 65 7.48 -18.70 -15.91
N GLU A 66 7.73 -19.51 -14.90
CA GLU A 66 7.00 -19.41 -13.65
C GLU A 66 7.52 -18.22 -12.83
N ALA A 67 6.58 -17.45 -12.26
CA ALA A 67 6.94 -16.42 -11.32
C ALA A 67 7.63 -17.08 -10.10
N PRO A 68 8.76 -16.54 -9.67
CA PRO A 68 9.47 -17.06 -8.51
C PRO A 68 8.60 -17.13 -7.26
N VAL A 69 8.89 -18.06 -6.36
CA VAL A 69 8.25 -18.14 -5.05
C VAL A 69 8.43 -16.80 -4.33
N GLY A 70 7.38 -16.26 -3.73
CA GLY A 70 7.37 -14.91 -3.14
C GLY A 70 6.93 -13.78 -4.08
N TYR A 71 6.89 -14.02 -5.40
CA TYR A 71 6.36 -13.07 -6.39
C TYR A 71 4.98 -13.49 -6.91
N ARG A 72 4.39 -14.51 -6.33
CA ARG A 72 3.03 -14.93 -6.75
C ARG A 72 2.05 -13.83 -6.40
N LEU A 73 1.36 -13.34 -7.42
CA LEU A 73 0.27 -12.39 -7.25
C LEU A 73 -0.92 -13.11 -6.63
N SER A 74 -1.29 -12.71 -5.44
CA SER A 74 -2.44 -13.26 -4.72
C SER A 74 -2.90 -12.24 -3.70
N GLY A 75 -3.91 -11.48 -4.07
CA GLY A 75 -4.51 -10.48 -3.20
C GLY A 75 -3.70 -9.20 -3.01
N THR A 76 -4.24 -8.29 -2.21
CA THR A 76 -3.64 -6.97 -1.92
C THR A 76 -3.34 -6.87 -0.42
N PRO A 77 -2.13 -7.21 0.06
CA PRO A 77 -1.78 -7.17 1.48
C PRO A 77 -1.50 -5.74 1.96
N LEU A 78 -2.41 -4.82 1.63
CA LEU A 78 -2.28 -3.40 1.93
C LEU A 78 -2.34 -3.14 3.44
N ASN A 79 -3.24 -3.82 4.14
CA ASN A 79 -3.42 -3.64 5.58
C ASN A 79 -2.21 -4.14 6.37
N GLU A 80 -1.66 -5.28 6.02
CA GLU A 80 -0.42 -5.82 6.58
C GLU A 80 0.76 -4.88 6.32
N THR A 81 0.81 -4.29 5.12
CA THR A 81 1.79 -3.27 4.77
C THR A 81 1.68 -2.04 5.68
N MET A 82 0.45 -1.54 5.95
CA MET A 82 0.25 -0.42 6.87
C MET A 82 0.75 -0.74 8.28
N VAL A 83 0.57 -1.96 8.75
CA VAL A 83 1.11 -2.41 10.03
C VAL A 83 2.65 -2.42 10.00
N ALA A 84 3.27 -2.94 8.94
CA ALA A 84 4.73 -2.99 8.79
C ALA A 84 5.36 -1.59 8.69
N LEU A 85 4.70 -0.64 8.02
CA LEU A 85 5.17 0.74 7.88
C LEU A 85 5.34 1.46 9.23
N ARG A 86 4.64 1.03 10.29
CA ARG A 86 4.82 1.57 11.65
C ARG A 86 6.25 1.40 12.18
N GLN A 87 6.95 0.41 11.68
CA GLN A 87 8.34 0.12 12.03
C GLN A 87 9.31 0.60 10.95
N ILE A 88 8.99 0.32 9.70
CA ILE A 88 9.87 0.63 8.55
C ILE A 88 10.13 2.14 8.42
N LEU A 89 9.10 2.96 8.51
CA LEU A 89 9.23 4.41 8.26
C LEU A 89 10.08 5.14 9.30
N PRO A 90 9.94 4.89 10.62
CA PRO A 90 10.85 5.48 11.61
C PRO A 90 12.29 5.05 11.43
N GLU A 91 12.53 3.76 11.12
CA GLU A 91 13.87 3.23 10.83
C GLU A 91 14.46 3.87 9.57
N PHE A 92 13.65 4.00 8.51
CA PHE A 92 14.04 4.68 7.28
C PHE A 92 14.45 6.13 7.55
N LYS A 93 13.64 6.88 8.28
CA LYS A 93 13.92 8.27 8.64
C LYS A 93 15.23 8.39 9.42
N LYS A 94 15.43 7.54 10.42
CA LYS A 94 16.63 7.51 11.25
C LYS A 94 17.87 7.15 10.45
N ASN A 95 17.80 6.06 9.67
CA ASN A 95 18.97 5.50 8.98
C ASN A 95 19.44 6.36 7.80
N ASN A 96 18.57 7.22 7.27
CA ASN A 96 18.89 8.11 6.16
C ASN A 96 19.00 9.59 6.58
N ASN A 97 18.82 9.88 7.87
CA ASN A 97 18.91 11.25 8.43
C ASN A 97 18.08 12.28 7.65
N VAL A 98 16.85 11.91 7.28
CA VAL A 98 15.95 12.77 6.51
C VAL A 98 14.94 13.47 7.44
N GLU A 99 14.69 14.75 7.19
CA GLU A 99 13.75 15.53 8.01
C GLU A 99 12.30 15.21 7.66
N LYS A 100 11.98 15.14 6.38
CA LYS A 100 10.63 14.92 5.84
C LYS A 100 10.57 13.59 5.12
N VAL A 101 9.50 12.83 5.38
CA VAL A 101 9.23 11.57 4.71
C VAL A 101 7.85 11.66 4.07
N GLN A 102 7.80 11.32 2.79
CA GLN A 102 6.56 11.10 2.06
C GLN A 102 6.45 9.62 1.73
N CYS A 103 5.39 8.99 2.21
CA CYS A 103 5.08 7.61 1.89
C CYS A 103 4.00 7.58 0.81
N VAL A 104 4.37 7.14 -0.38
CA VAL A 104 3.45 6.96 -1.50
C VAL A 104 3.08 5.49 -1.60
N VAL A 105 1.79 5.21 -1.54
CA VAL A 105 1.22 3.87 -1.68
C VAL A 105 0.51 3.78 -3.03
N LEU A 106 1.05 2.96 -3.91
CA LEU A 106 0.47 2.68 -5.23
C LEU A 106 -0.24 1.34 -5.17
N THR A 107 -1.52 1.31 -5.56
CA THR A 107 -2.34 0.09 -5.53
C THR A 107 -3.33 0.08 -6.70
N ASP A 108 -3.70 -1.11 -7.12
CA ASP A 108 -4.78 -1.35 -8.09
C ASP A 108 -6.07 -1.84 -7.40
N GLY A 109 -6.02 -2.11 -6.10
CA GLY A 109 -7.13 -2.67 -5.33
C GLY A 109 -7.29 -2.12 -3.91
N GLU A 110 -8.31 -2.62 -3.23
CA GLU A 110 -8.53 -2.41 -1.81
C GLU A 110 -7.69 -3.42 -1.00
N GLY A 111 -7.42 -3.09 0.27
CA GLY A 111 -6.76 -4.01 1.20
C GLY A 111 -7.63 -5.23 1.48
N GLN A 112 -7.01 -6.39 1.65
CA GLN A 112 -7.73 -7.59 2.08
C GLN A 112 -8.16 -7.50 3.55
N PRO A 113 -9.27 -8.18 3.94
CA PRO A 113 -9.69 -8.23 5.34
C PRO A 113 -8.60 -8.85 6.22
N MET A 114 -8.26 -8.15 7.28
CA MET A 114 -7.32 -8.65 8.26
C MET A 114 -7.96 -9.62 9.24
N ARG A 115 -7.12 -10.40 9.88
CA ARG A 115 -7.48 -11.32 10.94
C ARG A 115 -6.80 -10.93 12.25
N TYR A 116 -7.36 -11.40 13.34
CA TYR A 116 -6.74 -11.35 14.65
C TYR A 116 -6.76 -12.72 15.30
N ASN A 117 -5.82 -12.95 16.18
CA ASN A 117 -5.73 -14.19 16.93
C ASN A 117 -6.81 -14.22 18.01
N LYS A 118 -7.46 -15.35 18.18
CA LYS A 118 -8.47 -15.56 19.21
C LYS A 118 -8.30 -16.93 19.84
N GLU A 119 -8.23 -16.92 21.15
CA GLU A 119 -8.34 -18.15 21.92
C GLU A 119 -9.75 -18.73 21.77
N VAL A 120 -9.85 -19.94 21.27
CA VAL A 120 -11.11 -20.64 21.01
C VAL A 120 -11.22 -21.84 21.95
N HIS A 121 -12.31 -21.87 22.70
CA HIS A 121 -12.72 -23.00 23.55
C HIS A 121 -13.79 -23.78 22.79
N ARG A 122 -13.63 -25.09 22.68
CA ARG A 122 -14.65 -25.97 22.17
C ARG A 122 -15.03 -26.98 23.26
N ASP A 123 -16.31 -27.24 23.43
CA ASP A 123 -16.85 -28.08 24.50
C ASP A 123 -16.34 -29.53 24.47
N TRP A 124 -15.78 -29.95 23.33
CA TRP A 124 -15.22 -31.30 23.11
C TRP A 124 -13.68 -31.35 23.16
N GLU A 125 -13.01 -30.24 23.42
CA GLU A 125 -11.54 -30.16 23.50
C GLU A 125 -11.12 -29.86 24.93
N ASP A 126 -10.16 -30.62 25.45
CA ASP A 126 -9.66 -30.47 26.82
C ASP A 126 -8.87 -29.18 27.03
N LYS A 127 -8.37 -28.57 25.94
CA LYS A 127 -7.56 -27.34 26.00
C LYS A 127 -7.98 -26.34 24.92
N PRO A 128 -7.97 -25.05 25.27
CA PRO A 128 -8.18 -24.02 24.26
C PRO A 128 -7.06 -24.04 23.22
N TYR A 129 -7.38 -23.67 21.99
CA TYR A 129 -6.39 -23.49 20.95
C TYR A 129 -6.45 -22.05 20.38
N MET A 130 -5.34 -21.60 19.80
CA MET A 130 -5.27 -20.30 19.16
C MET A 130 -5.77 -20.40 17.70
N GLY A 131 -6.94 -19.83 17.46
CA GLY A 131 -7.52 -19.70 16.13
C GLY A 131 -7.37 -18.26 15.57
N THR A 132 -7.87 -18.03 14.37
CA THR A 132 -7.91 -16.68 13.77
C THR A 132 -9.34 -16.31 13.40
N GLN A 133 -9.70 -15.04 13.61
CA GLN A 133 -10.98 -14.47 13.20
C GLN A 133 -10.78 -13.19 12.39
N TYR A 134 -11.71 -12.94 11.47
CA TYR A 134 -11.73 -11.67 10.74
C TYR A 134 -12.24 -10.53 11.63
N PHE A 135 -11.73 -9.34 11.38
CA PHE A 135 -12.34 -8.14 11.91
C PHE A 135 -13.73 -7.94 11.31
N THR A 136 -14.68 -7.65 12.17
CA THR A 136 -16.07 -7.36 11.80
C THR A 136 -16.45 -5.97 12.28
N GLU A 137 -17.61 -5.48 11.84
CA GLU A 137 -18.17 -4.24 12.34
C GLU A 137 -18.26 -4.26 13.87
N GLY A 138 -17.86 -3.14 14.48
CA GLY A 138 -17.83 -2.99 15.93
C GLY A 138 -16.58 -3.56 16.62
N CYS A 139 -15.67 -4.18 15.87
CA CYS A 139 -14.34 -4.48 16.40
C CYS A 139 -13.55 -3.20 16.67
N PHE A 140 -12.62 -3.28 17.62
CA PHE A 140 -11.76 -2.17 17.99
C PHE A 140 -10.29 -2.55 17.82
N VAL A 141 -9.51 -1.64 17.24
CA VAL A 141 -8.05 -1.72 17.19
C VAL A 141 -7.49 -0.73 18.20
N ARG A 142 -6.62 -1.21 19.09
CA ARG A 142 -5.97 -0.37 20.10
C ARG A 142 -4.47 -0.27 19.83
N ASP A 143 -3.98 0.96 19.73
CA ASP A 143 -2.55 1.24 19.81
C ASP A 143 -2.14 1.42 21.27
N ARG A 144 -1.46 0.43 21.83
CA ARG A 144 -1.02 0.47 23.24
C ARG A 144 0.01 1.58 23.51
N LYS A 145 0.80 1.96 22.50
CA LYS A 145 1.83 3.00 22.64
C LYS A 145 1.24 4.40 22.65
N LEU A 146 0.23 4.66 21.83
CA LEU A 146 -0.50 5.93 21.79
C LEU A 146 -1.62 5.98 22.85
N GLY A 147 -2.07 4.83 23.35
CA GLY A 147 -3.24 4.73 24.21
C GLY A 147 -4.57 4.94 23.47
N THR A 148 -4.55 5.05 22.14
CA THR A 148 -5.71 5.36 21.31
C THR A 148 -6.42 4.08 20.89
N THR A 149 -7.75 4.13 20.83
CA THR A 149 -8.61 3.04 20.37
C THR A 149 -9.44 3.51 19.18
N TYR A 150 -9.44 2.71 18.12
CA TYR A 150 -10.15 2.98 16.87
C TYR A 150 -11.24 1.94 16.69
N ARG A 151 -12.45 2.38 16.36
CA ARG A 151 -13.54 1.51 16.00
C ARG A 151 -13.45 1.21 14.49
N ILE A 152 -13.63 -0.05 14.12
CA ILE A 152 -13.77 -0.44 12.72
C ILE A 152 -15.24 -0.24 12.35
N ASP A 153 -15.49 0.71 11.46
CA ASP A 153 -16.81 0.99 10.90
C ASP A 153 -16.90 0.34 9.51
N GLY A 154 -18.03 -0.29 9.21
CA GLY A 154 -18.29 -0.95 7.94
C GLY A 154 -18.57 -2.45 8.07
N HIS A 155 -19.29 -2.99 7.10
CA HIS A 155 -19.59 -4.41 7.05
C HIS A 155 -18.35 -5.25 6.76
N TYR A 156 -18.42 -6.54 7.07
CA TYR A 156 -17.35 -7.54 6.82
C TYR A 156 -16.72 -7.44 5.42
N TYR A 157 -17.51 -7.09 4.40
CA TYR A 157 -17.06 -6.89 3.03
C TYR A 157 -16.60 -5.44 2.71
N ASP A 158 -16.71 -4.51 3.66
CA ASP A 158 -16.18 -3.15 3.49
C ASP A 158 -14.78 -3.03 4.11
N GLU A 159 -13.81 -3.47 3.34
CA GLU A 159 -12.39 -3.51 3.72
C GLU A 159 -11.81 -2.13 4.02
N ARG A 160 -12.46 -1.05 3.56
CA ARG A 160 -12.05 0.34 3.79
C ARG A 160 -11.95 0.70 5.25
N GLY A 161 -12.90 0.24 6.07
CA GLY A 161 -12.91 0.57 7.48
C GLY A 161 -11.63 0.13 8.19
N GLN A 162 -11.07 -1.01 7.81
CA GLN A 162 -9.83 -1.52 8.35
C GLN A 162 -8.63 -0.71 7.87
N THR A 163 -8.52 -0.45 6.57
CA THR A 163 -7.44 0.37 5.98
C THR A 163 -7.47 1.79 6.53
N ASP A 164 -8.65 2.40 6.65
CA ASP A 164 -8.80 3.76 7.19
C ASP A 164 -8.33 3.85 8.65
N VAL A 165 -8.69 2.89 9.47
CA VAL A 165 -8.24 2.81 10.87
C VAL A 165 -6.72 2.69 10.96
N LEU A 166 -6.11 1.84 10.14
CA LEU A 166 -4.66 1.66 10.14
C LEU A 166 -3.91 2.90 9.64
N LEU A 167 -4.42 3.56 8.61
CA LEU A 167 -3.87 4.82 8.10
C LEU A 167 -4.01 5.95 9.13
N ARG A 168 -5.15 6.06 9.80
CA ARG A 168 -5.34 7.02 10.89
C ARG A 168 -4.34 6.78 12.01
N ASN A 169 -4.16 5.53 12.42
CA ASN A 169 -3.15 5.17 13.42
C ASN A 169 -1.73 5.53 12.95
N LEU A 170 -1.37 5.25 11.70
CA LEU A 170 -0.07 5.65 11.14
C LEU A 170 0.15 7.16 11.17
N ARG A 171 -0.85 7.94 10.77
CA ARG A 171 -0.78 9.41 10.76
C ARG A 171 -0.62 9.99 12.16
N GLU A 172 -1.36 9.47 13.13
CA GLU A 172 -1.26 9.91 14.53
C GLU A 172 0.08 9.50 15.16
N ARG A 173 0.59 8.33 14.77
CA ARG A 173 1.88 7.82 15.27
C ARG A 173 3.08 8.49 14.63
N LEU A 174 2.95 8.94 13.40
CA LEU A 174 4.02 9.52 12.58
C LEU A 174 3.59 10.89 12.00
N PRO A 175 3.29 11.88 12.86
CA PRO A 175 2.69 13.16 12.44
C PRO A 175 3.62 14.01 11.55
N SER A 176 4.92 13.73 11.54
CA SER A 176 5.90 14.40 10.66
C SER A 176 6.00 13.78 9.27
N MET A 177 5.19 12.76 8.96
CA MET A 177 5.22 12.04 7.70
C MET A 177 3.94 12.27 6.92
N ASN A 178 4.05 12.32 5.60
CA ASN A 178 2.92 12.49 4.70
C ASN A 178 2.60 11.16 4.00
N PHE A 179 1.33 10.78 3.98
CA PHE A 179 0.84 9.55 3.38
C PHE A 179 -0.04 9.88 2.18
N ILE A 180 0.39 9.46 1.00
CA ILE A 180 -0.29 9.67 -0.28
C ILE A 180 -0.67 8.31 -0.84
N GLY A 181 -1.96 8.12 -1.12
CA GLY A 181 -2.43 6.95 -1.83
C GLY A 181 -2.65 7.27 -3.31
N ILE A 182 -2.30 6.33 -4.18
CA ILE A 182 -2.61 6.39 -5.61
C ILE A 182 -3.25 5.06 -6.00
N ARG A 183 -4.48 5.11 -6.46
CA ARG A 183 -5.16 3.96 -7.02
C ARG A 183 -5.22 4.06 -8.54
N ILE A 184 -4.64 3.06 -9.18
CA ILE A 184 -4.76 2.88 -10.63
C ILE A 184 -5.97 2.00 -10.89
N MET A 185 -6.82 2.42 -11.81
CA MET A 185 -8.08 1.72 -12.10
C MET A 185 -8.47 1.86 -13.57
N SER A 186 -9.39 1.03 -14.02
CA SER A 186 -10.00 1.22 -15.35
C SER A 186 -10.87 2.48 -15.38
N SER A 187 -11.08 3.06 -16.56
CA SER A 187 -11.93 4.24 -16.71
C SER A 187 -13.38 4.02 -16.24
N ARG A 188 -13.84 2.76 -16.17
CA ARG A 188 -15.19 2.40 -15.71
C ARG A 188 -15.31 2.42 -14.19
N GLU A 189 -14.24 2.21 -13.47
CA GLU A 189 -14.23 2.12 -12.01
C GLU A 189 -14.24 3.46 -11.29
N GLY A 190 -13.87 4.55 -11.97
CA GLY A 190 -13.75 5.88 -11.36
C GLY A 190 -15.03 6.36 -10.69
N SER A 191 -16.19 6.06 -11.27
CA SER A 191 -17.51 6.40 -10.68
C SER A 191 -17.77 5.62 -9.40
N SER A 192 -17.58 4.31 -9.39
CA SER A 192 -17.78 3.47 -8.22
C SER A 192 -16.79 3.79 -7.12
N PHE A 193 -15.54 4.09 -7.48
CA PHE A 193 -14.53 4.53 -6.54
C PHE A 193 -14.88 5.87 -5.89
N ALA A 194 -15.25 6.89 -6.68
CA ALA A 194 -15.69 8.18 -6.15
C ALA A 194 -16.93 8.05 -5.27
N HIS A 195 -17.94 7.26 -5.70
CA HIS A 195 -19.14 6.99 -4.93
C HIS A 195 -18.85 6.40 -3.56
N ARG A 196 -17.90 5.46 -3.49
CA ARG A 196 -17.54 4.75 -2.28
C ARG A 196 -17.08 5.68 -1.14
N TYR A 197 -16.43 6.79 -1.48
CA TYR A 197 -15.90 7.77 -0.52
C TYR A 197 -16.78 9.00 -0.33
N LEU A 198 -17.54 9.38 -1.34
CA LEU A 198 -18.31 10.62 -1.36
C LEU A 198 -19.83 10.41 -1.29
N GLY A 199 -20.31 9.20 -1.60
CA GLY A 199 -21.74 8.96 -1.83
C GLY A 199 -22.21 9.47 -3.18
N TYR A 200 -23.42 9.10 -3.61
CA TYR A 200 -24.02 9.58 -4.86
C TYR A 200 -24.76 10.92 -4.68
N GLY A 201 -24.83 11.69 -5.77
CA GLY A 201 -25.78 12.80 -5.90
C GLY A 201 -25.46 14.02 -5.04
N ASN A 202 -24.26 14.13 -4.48
CA ASN A 202 -23.83 15.32 -3.78
C ASN A 202 -22.85 16.14 -4.62
N GLU A 203 -22.68 17.42 -4.26
CA GLU A 203 -21.83 18.37 -4.99
C GLU A 203 -20.37 17.89 -5.09
N ALA A 204 -19.85 17.25 -4.05
CA ALA A 204 -18.45 16.77 -4.04
C ALA A 204 -18.25 15.63 -5.05
N TYR A 205 -19.20 14.71 -5.13
CA TYR A 205 -19.20 13.64 -6.12
C TYR A 205 -19.26 14.19 -7.55
N GLU A 206 -20.18 15.12 -7.80
CA GLU A 206 -20.33 15.72 -9.14
C GLU A 206 -19.05 16.46 -9.59
N LYS A 207 -18.43 17.23 -8.70
CA LYS A 207 -17.14 17.91 -8.99
C LYS A 207 -16.05 16.91 -9.35
N VAL A 208 -15.95 15.81 -8.61
CA VAL A 208 -14.98 14.74 -8.86
C VAL A 208 -15.28 14.06 -10.20
N MET A 209 -16.55 13.80 -10.51
CA MET A 209 -16.93 13.15 -11.77
C MET A 209 -16.70 14.02 -13.00
N VAL A 210 -16.80 15.36 -12.88
CA VAL A 210 -16.40 16.29 -13.95
C VAL A 210 -14.91 16.16 -14.24
N ARG A 211 -14.07 16.16 -13.21
CA ARG A 211 -12.62 15.96 -13.35
C ARG A 211 -12.29 14.60 -13.95
N TRP A 212 -12.92 13.53 -13.45
CA TRP A 212 -12.70 12.18 -13.97
C TRP A 212 -12.98 12.07 -15.47
N ARG A 213 -14.06 12.69 -15.94
CA ARG A 213 -14.39 12.69 -17.38
C ARG A 213 -13.34 13.42 -18.21
N LYS A 214 -12.80 14.53 -17.71
CA LYS A 214 -11.87 15.41 -18.42
C LYS A 214 -10.42 14.96 -18.27
N GLU A 215 -9.98 14.74 -17.03
CA GLU A 215 -8.56 14.57 -16.67
C GLU A 215 -8.19 13.10 -16.42
N LYS A 216 -9.19 12.19 -16.37
CA LYS A 216 -9.01 10.77 -16.02
C LYS A 216 -8.32 10.56 -14.66
N SER A 217 -8.36 11.57 -13.81
CA SER A 217 -7.82 11.55 -12.46
C SER A 217 -8.61 12.48 -11.52
N PHE A 218 -8.53 12.21 -10.24
CA PHE A 218 -9.06 13.08 -9.18
C PHE A 218 -8.38 12.80 -7.84
N ALA A 219 -8.54 13.69 -6.88
CA ALA A 219 -8.01 13.57 -5.53
C ALA A 219 -9.13 13.61 -4.47
N LEU A 220 -9.02 12.73 -3.48
CA LEU A 220 -9.88 12.66 -2.31
C LEU A 220 -9.07 13.00 -1.05
N LYS A 221 -9.61 13.88 -0.18
CA LYS A 221 -8.94 14.29 1.07
C LYS A 221 -9.35 13.46 2.30
N ASN A 222 -10.47 12.76 2.24
CA ASN A 222 -11.09 12.10 3.40
C ASN A 222 -11.05 10.58 3.33
N ALA A 223 -10.03 10.02 2.69
CA ALA A 223 -9.91 8.59 2.42
C ALA A 223 -8.77 7.93 3.23
N GLY A 224 -8.60 8.31 4.49
CA GLY A 224 -7.55 7.80 5.37
C GLY A 224 -6.17 8.40 5.09
N TYR A 225 -5.76 8.50 3.83
CA TYR A 225 -4.56 9.20 3.38
C TYR A 225 -4.67 10.72 3.58
N HIS A 226 -3.55 11.43 3.58
CA HIS A 226 -3.57 12.90 3.47
C HIS A 226 -4.17 13.34 2.13
N THR A 227 -3.83 12.60 1.08
CA THR A 227 -4.46 12.72 -0.25
C THR A 227 -4.53 11.34 -0.88
N TYR A 228 -5.67 10.97 -1.45
CA TYR A 228 -5.85 9.74 -2.18
C TYR A 228 -6.25 10.04 -3.62
N PHE A 229 -5.37 9.70 -4.55
CA PHE A 229 -5.59 9.92 -5.98
C PHE A 229 -6.23 8.70 -6.63
N GLY A 230 -7.26 8.93 -7.43
CA GLY A 230 -7.76 7.96 -8.39
C GLY A 230 -7.27 8.31 -9.79
N MET A 231 -6.63 7.39 -10.48
CA MET A 231 -6.07 7.58 -11.83
C MET A 231 -6.50 6.45 -12.76
N ALA A 232 -6.89 6.81 -13.98
CA ALA A 232 -7.18 5.79 -14.99
C ALA A 232 -5.88 5.21 -15.56
N SER A 233 -5.80 3.88 -15.70
CA SER A 233 -4.64 3.20 -16.29
C SER A 233 -4.29 3.71 -17.68
N GLN A 234 -5.30 4.11 -18.44
CA GLN A 234 -5.12 4.68 -19.80
C GLN A 234 -4.42 6.04 -19.81
N SER A 235 -4.45 6.80 -18.69
CA SER A 235 -3.75 8.09 -18.59
C SER A 235 -2.24 7.93 -18.32
N LEU A 236 -1.79 6.70 -18.07
CA LEU A 236 -0.37 6.36 -17.89
C LEU A 236 0.30 5.90 -19.20
N GLY A 237 -0.39 6.01 -20.33
CA GLY A 237 0.15 5.69 -21.65
C GLY A 237 1.26 6.64 -22.09
N ASN A 238 1.90 6.32 -23.24
CA ASN A 238 3.11 6.97 -23.76
C ASN A 238 3.01 8.48 -24.05
N ASP A 239 1.82 9.07 -23.97
CA ASP A 239 1.56 10.48 -24.30
C ASP A 239 1.33 11.35 -23.05
N ALA A 240 1.68 10.85 -21.85
CA ALA A 240 1.64 11.66 -20.63
C ALA A 240 2.82 12.63 -20.65
N GLU A 241 2.69 13.77 -21.29
CA GLU A 241 3.55 14.92 -21.05
C GLU A 241 3.26 15.46 -19.66
N PHE A 242 4.23 15.39 -18.78
CA PHE A 242 4.16 16.04 -17.48
C PHE A 242 4.48 17.52 -17.67
N GLU A 243 3.46 18.34 -17.86
CA GLU A 243 3.61 19.78 -17.75
C GLU A 243 3.82 20.15 -16.28
N VAL A 244 4.98 20.67 -15.97
CA VAL A 244 5.23 21.32 -14.68
C VAL A 244 4.50 22.67 -14.71
N GLN A 245 3.49 22.85 -13.86
CA GLN A 245 2.82 24.14 -13.75
C GLN A 245 3.81 25.21 -13.28
N ASP A 246 3.76 26.39 -13.89
CA ASP A 246 4.67 27.52 -13.61
C ASP A 246 4.61 28.02 -12.15
N ASP A 247 3.60 27.61 -11.38
CA ASP A 247 3.44 27.90 -9.96
C ASP A 247 3.98 26.81 -9.02
N ALA A 248 4.60 25.74 -9.59
CA ALA A 248 5.27 24.74 -8.78
C ALA A 248 6.41 25.40 -8.01
N THR A 249 6.22 25.52 -6.70
CA THR A 249 7.24 26.09 -5.82
C THR A 249 8.54 25.28 -5.91
N ASN A 250 9.69 25.96 -5.83
CA ASN A 250 11.04 25.38 -5.95
C ASN A 250 11.29 24.09 -5.14
N CYS A 251 10.43 23.79 -4.18
CA CYS A 251 10.49 22.58 -3.36
C CYS A 251 10.25 21.28 -4.15
N LEU A 252 9.57 21.33 -5.31
CA LEU A 252 9.36 20.16 -6.19
C LEU A 252 10.50 19.96 -7.19
N LEU A 253 11.23 21.03 -7.53
CA LEU A 253 12.33 20.98 -8.50
C LEU A 253 13.64 20.42 -7.91
N TYR A 254 13.80 20.44 -6.56
CA TYR A 254 15.02 20.01 -5.87
C TYR A 254 15.00 18.56 -5.36
N THR A 255 13.96 17.79 -5.63
CA THR A 255 13.90 16.37 -5.21
C THR A 255 14.54 15.40 -6.18
N SER A 256 14.93 15.85 -7.37
CA SER A 256 15.74 15.06 -8.30
C SER A 256 17.15 15.67 -8.34
N PRO A 257 18.20 14.89 -8.02
CA PRO A 257 19.57 15.37 -8.24
C PRO A 257 19.75 15.68 -9.72
N SER A 258 20.14 16.90 -10.03
CA SER A 258 20.46 17.28 -11.40
C SER A 258 21.54 16.36 -11.95
N PRO A 259 21.46 15.91 -13.23
CA PRO A 259 22.53 15.16 -13.87
C PRO A 259 23.90 15.89 -13.85
N ARG A 260 23.92 17.18 -13.54
CA ARG A 260 25.16 17.98 -13.39
C ARG A 260 25.85 17.83 -12.04
N ASP A 261 25.15 17.32 -11.00
CA ASP A 261 25.71 17.14 -9.66
C ASP A 261 26.37 15.76 -9.45
N LEU A 262 26.29 14.88 -10.46
CA LEU A 262 26.89 13.55 -10.46
C LEU A 262 28.31 13.52 -11.08
N GLY A 263 28.86 14.68 -11.40
CA GLY A 263 30.15 14.82 -12.08
C GLY A 263 31.18 15.70 -11.34
N LYS A 264 31.43 15.41 -10.05
CA LYS A 264 32.68 15.82 -9.38
C LYS A 264 33.13 14.78 -8.38
#